data_7ce695365f014745f12d426071105113
#
_entry.id   7ce695365f014745f12d426071105113
#
_cell.length_a   1.000
_cell.length_b   1.000
_cell.length_c   1.000
_cell.angle_alpha   90.00
_cell.angle_beta   90.00
_cell.angle_gamma   90.00
#
_symmetry.space_group_name_H-M   'P 1'
#
loop_
_entity.id
_entity.type
_entity.pdbx_description
1 polymer ?
#
loop_
_entity_poly.entity_id
_entity_poly.type
_entity_poly.pdbx_seq_one_letter_code
_entity_poly.pdbx_strand_id
1 'polypeptide(L)'
;MGNEPITIPFDPNLIRIRRDPFTLGELIDKMEYNEVNFNTSFQRKSDLWDPIKQSRLIESVLLRLPLPAFYFDEIIEHEDDIDKRRSVWQVIDGLQRCSTFNNFIVKQSLVLENLEFLARFNGAKYDDLPRELQRRINQSPITVYIVEKGTPDEVKFNIFKRINTGGLVLTPQEIRHAMNQGIAADYVASLAEMDSFKRATCNIIKTERMEDRDFVTRYVAFYLQDYVEYQPDLDSFLTKGMAKIKSVTQEEREEMKENFDKAMHTSMSIFGDDAFRKRQNPTDRRKPINKALFEVLSVYFAKLSEVQSQLLISKKDLFKNKLMSLNNDPKFLYAISSGTGQKESVNRRYIDIKRIIDETLES
;
A
#
# COMPACT_ATOMS: atom_id res chain seq x y z
N MET A 1 23.45 12.40 -28.98
CA MET A 1 22.36 12.03 -28.06
C MET A 1 22.19 13.19 -27.12
N GLY A 2 21.12 13.98 -27.25
CA GLY A 2 20.88 15.15 -26.45
C GLY A 2 20.67 14.79 -24.98
N ASN A 3 21.22 15.60 -24.08
CA ASN A 3 20.98 15.52 -22.63
C ASN A 3 19.55 16.00 -22.31
N GLU A 4 18.52 15.26 -22.73
CA GLU A 4 17.20 15.51 -22.20
C GLU A 4 17.16 15.06 -20.73
N PRO A 5 16.68 15.91 -19.81
CA PRO A 5 16.59 15.53 -18.42
C PRO A 5 15.66 14.34 -18.23
N ILE A 6 16.05 13.38 -17.41
CA ILE A 6 15.21 12.23 -17.05
C ILE A 6 14.07 12.77 -16.19
N THR A 7 12.85 12.80 -16.76
CA THR A 7 11.65 13.29 -16.07
C THR A 7 10.59 12.19 -15.87
N ILE A 8 10.79 11.02 -16.43
CA ILE A 8 9.87 9.88 -16.33
C ILE A 8 10.64 8.67 -15.77
N PRO A 9 10.13 8.00 -14.74
CA PRO A 9 8.83 8.19 -14.05
C PRO A 9 8.80 9.39 -13.08
N PHE A 10 9.94 9.97 -12.72
CA PHE A 10 10.10 11.16 -11.88
C PHE A 10 11.46 11.81 -12.13
N ASP A 11 11.59 13.09 -11.79
CA ASP A 11 12.85 13.81 -11.86
C ASP A 11 13.79 13.38 -10.72
N PRO A 12 14.97 12.80 -11.00
CA PRO A 12 15.95 12.42 -9.97
C PRO A 12 16.41 13.60 -9.08
N ASN A 13 16.34 14.84 -9.57
CA ASN A 13 16.70 16.04 -8.80
C ASN A 13 15.72 16.31 -7.64
N LEU A 14 14.56 15.70 -7.66
CA LEU A 14 13.58 15.80 -6.57
C LEU A 14 13.87 14.81 -5.42
N ILE A 15 14.84 13.92 -5.59
CA ILE A 15 15.25 12.99 -4.55
C ILE A 15 16.07 13.72 -3.50
N ARG A 16 15.57 13.77 -2.28
CA ARG A 16 16.26 14.33 -1.12
C ARG A 16 16.49 13.24 -0.10
N ILE A 17 17.72 12.71 -0.08
CA ILE A 17 18.13 11.67 0.88
C ILE A 17 19.38 12.16 1.60
N ARG A 18 19.28 12.24 2.93
CA ARG A 18 20.41 12.51 3.81
C ARG A 18 20.95 11.18 4.34
N ARG A 19 22.26 11.07 4.40
CA ARG A 19 22.96 9.97 5.05
C ARG A 19 23.63 10.51 6.31
N ASP A 20 23.22 9.98 7.44
CA ASP A 20 23.79 10.36 8.73
C ASP A 20 24.54 9.17 9.35
N PRO A 21 25.77 9.39 9.84
CA PRO A 21 26.41 8.47 10.74
C PRO A 21 25.71 8.54 12.10
N PHE A 22 25.21 7.42 12.56
CA PHE A 22 24.51 7.30 13.84
C PHE A 22 25.16 6.20 14.67
N THR A 23 25.02 6.30 15.97
CA THR A 23 25.19 5.18 16.89
C THR A 23 23.86 4.49 17.16
N LEU A 24 23.91 3.23 17.54
CA LEU A 24 22.69 2.53 17.94
C LEU A 24 22.02 3.18 19.15
N GLY A 25 22.81 3.74 20.09
CA GLY A 25 22.29 4.49 21.24
C GLY A 25 21.44 5.68 20.82
N GLU A 26 21.91 6.52 19.88
CA GLU A 26 21.11 7.64 19.37
C GLU A 26 19.80 7.20 18.71
N LEU A 27 19.79 6.06 18.02
CA LEU A 27 18.56 5.50 17.46
C LEU A 27 17.62 5.01 18.57
N ILE A 28 18.17 4.41 19.63
CA ILE A 28 17.41 3.94 20.82
C ILE A 28 16.78 5.13 21.54
N ASP A 29 17.55 6.22 21.77
CA ASP A 29 17.03 7.44 22.37
C ASP A 29 15.83 7.98 21.59
N LYS A 30 15.91 8.03 20.27
CA LYS A 30 14.78 8.42 19.42
C LYS A 30 13.56 7.49 19.57
N MET A 31 13.78 6.20 19.79
CA MET A 31 12.69 5.25 20.06
C MET A 31 12.04 5.49 21.41
N GLU A 32 12.82 5.77 22.44
CA GLU A 32 12.33 6.08 23.80
C GLU A 32 11.48 7.35 23.84
N TYR A 33 11.89 8.37 23.06
CA TYR A 33 11.14 9.63 22.93
C TYR A 33 9.99 9.58 21.91
N ASN A 34 9.67 8.39 21.39
CA ASN A 34 8.64 8.20 20.35
C ASN A 34 8.86 9.05 19.10
N GLU A 35 10.12 9.32 18.76
CA GLU A 35 10.51 10.00 17.52
C GLU A 35 10.69 9.02 16.35
N VAL A 36 10.54 7.71 16.58
CA VAL A 36 10.50 6.67 15.55
C VAL A 36 9.13 6.02 15.53
N ASN A 37 8.45 6.15 14.40
CA ASN A 37 7.15 5.51 14.20
C ASN A 37 7.35 4.08 13.67
N PHE A 38 7.04 3.11 14.51
CA PHE A 38 7.04 1.69 14.17
C PHE A 38 5.77 1.25 13.45
N ASN A 39 4.89 2.16 13.05
CA ASN A 39 3.52 1.89 12.65
C ASN A 39 3.31 0.48 12.10
N THR A 40 2.94 -0.43 12.99
CA THR A 40 2.76 -1.86 12.73
C THR A 40 1.36 -2.18 12.20
N SER A 41 0.52 -1.17 11.94
CA SER A 41 -0.84 -1.38 11.48
C SER A 41 -0.89 -2.12 10.13
N PHE A 42 0.16 -1.98 9.31
CA PHE A 42 0.31 -2.70 8.04
C PHE A 42 1.28 -3.89 8.12
N GLN A 43 2.11 -3.96 9.18
CA GLN A 43 2.97 -5.12 9.39
C GLN A 43 2.31 -6.01 10.45
N ARG A 44 2.06 -7.24 10.07
CA ARG A 44 1.43 -8.22 10.95
C ARG A 44 2.31 -8.50 12.16
N LYS A 45 1.67 -8.68 13.30
CA LYS A 45 2.33 -9.27 14.48
C LYS A 45 2.96 -10.64 14.17
N SER A 46 2.41 -11.37 13.19
CA SER A 46 2.93 -12.67 12.73
C SER A 46 4.21 -12.60 11.88
N ASP A 47 4.53 -11.41 11.35
CA ASP A 47 5.71 -11.21 10.50
C ASP A 47 6.93 -10.71 11.31
N LEU A 48 6.79 -10.51 12.63
CA LEU A 48 7.91 -10.17 13.48
C LEU A 48 8.85 -11.38 13.64
N TRP A 49 10.15 -11.09 13.69
CA TRP A 49 11.14 -12.12 13.94
C TRP A 49 10.86 -12.87 15.23
N ASP A 50 11.01 -14.18 15.18
CA ASP A 50 10.98 -15.00 16.39
C ASP A 50 12.11 -14.61 17.36
N PRO A 51 12.00 -14.95 18.65
CA PRO A 51 12.99 -14.57 19.65
C PRO A 51 14.41 -15.03 19.32
N ILE A 52 14.57 -16.14 18.60
CA ILE A 52 15.89 -16.66 18.20
C ILE A 52 16.54 -15.72 17.19
N LYS A 53 15.81 -15.29 16.16
CA LYS A 53 16.33 -14.32 15.18
C LYS A 53 16.63 -12.98 15.80
N GLN A 54 15.79 -12.52 16.74
CA GLN A 54 16.02 -11.30 17.50
C GLN A 54 17.32 -11.43 18.32
N SER A 55 17.51 -12.54 19.03
CA SER A 55 18.72 -12.83 19.81
C SER A 55 19.98 -12.86 18.94
N ARG A 56 19.89 -13.43 17.74
CA ARG A 56 21.00 -13.45 16.75
C ARG A 56 21.39 -12.06 16.28
N LEU A 57 20.43 -11.13 16.14
CA LEU A 57 20.74 -9.74 15.84
C LEU A 57 21.53 -9.09 16.97
N ILE A 58 21.08 -9.25 18.23
CA ILE A 58 21.81 -8.73 19.39
C ILE A 58 23.21 -9.32 19.49
N GLU A 59 23.34 -10.61 19.26
CA GLU A 59 24.66 -11.28 19.21
C GLU A 59 25.56 -10.66 18.14
N SER A 60 25.01 -10.37 16.94
CA SER A 60 25.77 -9.75 15.85
C SER A 60 26.32 -8.37 16.25
N VAL A 61 25.51 -7.56 16.94
CA VAL A 61 25.94 -6.26 17.48
C VAL A 61 27.05 -6.44 18.52
N LEU A 62 26.88 -7.37 19.45
CA LEU A 62 27.89 -7.68 20.47
C LEU A 62 29.21 -8.16 19.87
N LEU A 63 29.16 -8.87 18.75
CA LEU A 63 30.33 -9.33 18.00
C LEU A 63 30.90 -8.25 17.06
N ARG A 64 30.31 -7.05 17.03
CA ARG A 64 30.68 -5.93 16.13
C ARG A 64 30.55 -6.25 14.64
N LEU A 65 29.62 -7.12 14.28
CA LEU A 65 29.33 -7.38 12.87
C LEU A 65 28.58 -6.19 12.27
N PRO A 66 28.88 -5.80 11.02
CA PRO A 66 28.20 -4.68 10.37
C PRO A 66 26.74 -4.99 10.16
N LEU A 67 25.88 -4.02 10.48
CA LEU A 67 24.44 -4.10 10.21
C LEU A 67 24.12 -3.48 8.84
N PRO A 68 23.13 -4.01 8.11
CA PRO A 68 22.58 -3.32 6.96
C PRO A 68 22.05 -1.93 7.34
N ALA A 69 22.12 -0.98 6.42
CA ALA A 69 21.66 0.38 6.65
C ALA A 69 20.16 0.42 7.03
N PHE A 70 19.78 1.42 7.81
CA PHE A 70 18.38 1.74 8.15
C PHE A 70 17.90 2.83 7.23
N TYR A 71 16.62 2.77 6.88
CA TYR A 71 15.98 3.77 6.02
C TYR A 71 14.72 4.30 6.69
N PHE A 72 14.62 5.62 6.75
CA PHE A 72 13.49 6.32 7.36
C PHE A 72 12.93 7.37 6.41
N ASP A 73 11.63 7.65 6.52
CA ASP A 73 10.97 8.82 5.95
C ASP A 73 10.74 9.84 7.06
N GLU A 74 11.16 11.06 6.85
CA GLU A 74 10.94 12.15 7.78
C GLU A 74 9.54 12.73 7.56
N ILE A 75 8.67 12.54 8.54
CA ILE A 75 7.31 13.08 8.57
C ILE A 75 7.18 14.10 9.69
N ILE A 76 6.23 15.04 9.53
CA ILE A 76 5.90 15.99 10.59
C ILE A 76 4.54 15.62 11.14
N GLU A 77 4.49 15.26 12.41
CA GLU A 77 3.23 15.09 13.14
C GLU A 77 2.70 16.44 13.59
N HIS A 78 1.37 16.58 13.63
CA HIS A 78 0.67 17.80 14.02
C HIS A 78 1.10 19.02 13.19
N GLU A 79 1.12 18.87 11.86
CA GLU A 79 1.60 19.94 10.95
C GLU A 79 0.78 21.25 11.08
N ASP A 80 -0.49 21.14 11.44
CA ASP A 80 -1.41 22.27 11.62
C ASP A 80 -1.28 22.97 12.99
N ASP A 81 -0.62 22.35 13.97
CA ASP A 81 -0.40 22.91 15.31
C ASP A 81 1.10 23.17 15.53
N ILE A 82 1.51 24.44 15.40
CA ILE A 82 2.91 24.85 15.47
C ILE A 82 3.56 24.47 16.81
N ASP A 83 2.81 24.56 17.91
CA ASP A 83 3.31 24.28 19.26
C ASP A 83 3.51 22.78 19.53
N LYS A 84 2.84 21.92 18.77
CA LYS A 84 2.95 20.46 18.87
C LYS A 84 3.70 19.80 17.72
N ARG A 85 4.11 20.59 16.76
CA ARG A 85 4.80 20.11 15.56
C ARG A 85 6.11 19.42 15.93
N ARG A 86 6.26 18.15 15.56
CA ARG A 86 7.49 17.38 15.77
C ARG A 86 7.87 16.57 14.53
N SER A 87 9.17 16.44 14.29
CA SER A 87 9.71 15.54 13.26
C SER A 87 9.75 14.12 13.82
N VAL A 88 9.16 13.19 13.10
CA VAL A 88 9.12 11.77 13.44
C VAL A 88 9.65 10.96 12.25
N TRP A 89 10.43 9.95 12.53
CA TRP A 89 10.99 9.06 11.52
C TRP A 89 10.11 7.82 11.35
N GLN A 90 9.49 7.69 10.19
CA GLN A 90 8.76 6.50 9.82
C GLN A 90 9.71 5.47 9.23
N VAL A 91 9.67 4.24 9.73
CA VAL A 91 10.57 3.18 9.26
C VAL A 91 10.19 2.75 7.83
N ILE A 92 11.13 2.87 6.89
CA ILE A 92 11.05 2.34 5.52
C ILE A 92 11.60 0.91 5.47
N ASP A 93 12.85 0.74 5.91
CA ASP A 93 13.50 -0.56 6.05
C ASP A 93 14.27 -0.64 7.36
N GLY A 94 14.31 -1.83 7.93
CA GLY A 94 14.93 -2.10 9.22
C GLY A 94 13.93 -2.24 10.37
N LEU A 95 12.60 -2.35 10.11
CA LEU A 95 11.60 -2.46 11.17
C LEU A 95 11.85 -3.63 12.12
N GLN A 96 12.18 -4.82 11.60
CA GLN A 96 12.46 -5.99 12.42
C GLN A 96 13.66 -5.75 13.36
N ARG A 97 14.68 -5.07 12.84
CA ARG A 97 15.87 -4.68 13.63
C ARG A 97 15.52 -3.62 14.67
N CYS A 98 14.80 -2.58 14.28
CA CYS A 98 14.31 -1.56 15.21
C CYS A 98 13.42 -2.16 16.29
N SER A 99 12.48 -3.04 15.93
CA SER A 99 11.60 -3.74 16.89
C SER A 99 12.41 -4.61 17.84
N THR A 100 13.45 -5.29 17.36
CA THR A 100 14.34 -6.10 18.20
C THR A 100 15.06 -5.24 19.24
N PHE A 101 15.64 -4.10 18.83
CA PHE A 101 16.31 -3.19 19.75
C PHE A 101 15.32 -2.59 20.76
N ASN A 102 14.14 -2.21 20.31
CA ASN A 102 13.09 -1.72 21.19
C ASN A 102 12.65 -2.79 22.23
N ASN A 103 12.48 -4.06 21.78
CA ASN A 103 12.11 -5.15 22.68
C ASN A 103 13.22 -5.51 23.67
N PHE A 104 14.49 -5.48 23.22
CA PHE A 104 15.61 -5.88 24.07
C PHE A 104 16.03 -4.78 25.04
N ILE A 105 16.13 -3.54 24.58
CA ILE A 105 16.74 -2.43 25.33
C ILE A 105 15.68 -1.59 26.01
N VAL A 106 14.68 -1.09 25.28
CA VAL A 106 13.68 -0.16 25.82
C VAL A 106 12.64 -0.90 26.66
N LYS A 107 11.98 -1.90 26.05
CA LYS A 107 10.91 -2.66 26.73
C LYS A 107 11.43 -3.79 27.63
N GLN A 108 12.63 -4.24 27.43
CA GLN A 108 13.26 -5.37 28.13
C GLN A 108 12.39 -6.64 28.16
N SER A 109 11.60 -6.84 27.09
CA SER A 109 10.71 -7.98 26.93
C SER A 109 11.39 -9.17 26.23
N LEU A 110 12.49 -8.95 25.51
CA LEU A 110 13.27 -9.99 24.85
C LEU A 110 14.29 -10.56 25.83
N VAL A 111 14.30 -11.88 25.96
CA VAL A 111 15.33 -12.66 26.67
C VAL A 111 16.20 -13.33 25.60
N LEU A 112 17.52 -13.22 25.72
CA LEU A 112 18.43 -13.83 24.77
C LEU A 112 18.38 -15.35 24.82
N GLU A 113 18.24 -15.98 23.66
CA GLU A 113 18.17 -17.43 23.55
C GLU A 113 18.89 -17.95 22.31
N ASN A 114 19.36 -19.18 22.38
CA ASN A 114 20.02 -19.89 21.29
C ASN A 114 21.13 -19.08 20.60
N LEU A 115 21.95 -18.40 21.41
CA LEU A 115 23.13 -17.69 20.94
C LEU A 115 24.20 -18.70 20.46
N GLU A 116 24.89 -18.36 19.38
CA GLU A 116 25.84 -19.25 18.71
C GLU A 116 27.25 -19.14 19.30
N PHE A 117 27.71 -17.91 19.50
CA PHE A 117 29.04 -17.59 19.97
C PHE A 117 29.07 -17.15 21.44
N LEU A 118 28.01 -16.49 21.88
CA LEU A 118 27.91 -15.91 23.22
C LEU A 118 26.94 -16.68 24.13
N ALA A 119 26.91 -18.02 24.01
CA ALA A 119 25.96 -18.90 24.70
C ALA A 119 25.86 -18.66 26.23
N ARG A 120 26.91 -18.13 26.86
CA ARG A 120 26.92 -17.76 28.29
C ARG A 120 25.90 -16.68 28.65
N PHE A 121 25.36 -15.93 27.67
CA PHE A 121 24.36 -14.91 27.88
C PHE A 121 22.94 -15.39 27.48
N ASN A 122 22.75 -16.67 27.20
CA ASN A 122 21.41 -17.22 27.08
C ASN A 122 20.67 -17.04 28.42
N GLY A 123 19.43 -16.56 28.34
CA GLY A 123 18.61 -16.21 29.51
C GLY A 123 18.79 -14.76 29.99
N ALA A 124 19.75 -14.01 29.45
CA ALA A 124 19.98 -12.63 29.85
C ALA A 124 19.03 -11.64 29.19
N LYS A 125 18.61 -10.62 29.92
CA LYS A 125 18.04 -9.37 29.41
C LYS A 125 19.12 -8.32 29.25
N TYR A 126 18.76 -7.13 28.77
CA TYR A 126 19.71 -6.03 28.56
C TYR A 126 20.44 -5.63 29.84
N ASP A 127 19.69 -5.46 30.94
CA ASP A 127 20.27 -5.05 32.23
C ASP A 127 21.14 -6.13 32.88
N ASP A 128 20.97 -7.40 32.52
CA ASP A 128 21.81 -8.50 33.00
C ASP A 128 23.17 -8.53 32.34
N LEU A 129 23.34 -7.79 31.23
CA LEU A 129 24.62 -7.74 30.52
C LEU A 129 25.64 -6.89 31.26
N PRO A 130 26.92 -7.30 31.30
CA PRO A 130 28.00 -6.45 31.81
C PRO A 130 27.97 -5.05 31.16
N ARG A 131 28.24 -4.02 31.97
CA ARG A 131 28.24 -2.62 31.54
C ARG A 131 29.08 -2.36 30.28
N GLU A 132 30.16 -3.11 30.10
CA GLU A 132 31.00 -3.04 28.89
C GLU A 132 30.22 -3.44 27.63
N LEU A 133 29.39 -4.48 27.72
CA LEU A 133 28.58 -4.97 26.61
C LEU A 133 27.40 -4.04 26.31
N GLN A 134 26.75 -3.50 27.34
CA GLN A 134 25.73 -2.45 27.17
C GLN A 134 26.31 -1.24 26.44
N ARG A 135 27.51 -0.77 26.88
CA ARG A 135 28.20 0.34 26.21
C ARG A 135 28.56 -0.02 24.76
N ARG A 136 28.99 -1.27 24.50
CA ARG A 136 29.30 -1.75 23.17
C ARG A 136 28.09 -1.69 22.24
N ILE A 137 26.91 -2.06 22.72
CA ILE A 137 25.66 -1.95 21.97
C ILE A 137 25.40 -0.46 21.65
N ASN A 138 25.37 0.40 22.63
CA ASN A 138 25.04 1.82 22.48
C ASN A 138 26.01 2.57 21.54
N GLN A 139 27.30 2.21 21.56
CA GLN A 139 28.32 2.82 20.72
C GLN A 139 28.49 2.14 19.35
N SER A 140 27.69 1.13 19.03
CA SER A 140 27.77 0.45 17.73
C SER A 140 27.40 1.42 16.61
N PRO A 141 28.30 1.64 15.61
CA PRO A 141 27.99 2.52 14.50
C PRO A 141 26.95 1.87 13.58
N ILE A 142 25.98 2.65 13.16
CA ILE A 142 24.96 2.29 12.18
C ILE A 142 24.93 3.33 11.06
N THR A 143 24.48 2.92 9.88
CA THR A 143 24.22 3.82 8.77
C THR A 143 22.74 4.08 8.67
N VAL A 144 22.36 5.35 8.67
CA VAL A 144 20.97 5.78 8.54
C VAL A 144 20.83 6.62 7.28
N TYR A 145 19.82 6.27 6.47
CA TYR A 145 19.37 7.08 5.34
C TYR A 145 17.99 7.67 5.67
N ILE A 146 17.86 8.97 5.50
CA ILE A 146 16.61 9.70 5.79
C ILE A 146 16.11 10.29 4.48
N VAL A 147 14.91 9.88 4.06
CA VAL A 147 14.20 10.55 2.97
C VAL A 147 13.58 11.81 3.55
N GLU A 148 14.06 12.96 3.09
CA GLU A 148 13.69 14.25 3.67
C GLU A 148 12.33 14.73 3.19
N LYS A 149 11.70 15.57 3.99
CA LYS A 149 10.48 16.31 3.64
C LYS A 149 10.66 17.04 2.29
N GLY A 150 9.59 17.00 1.48
CA GLY A 150 9.58 17.61 0.14
C GLY A 150 10.01 16.67 -0.98
N THR A 151 10.42 15.43 -0.68
CA THR A 151 10.52 14.37 -1.68
C THR A 151 9.09 13.96 -2.10
N PRO A 152 8.75 13.98 -3.41
CA PRO A 152 7.42 13.60 -3.89
C PRO A 152 7.03 12.17 -3.51
N ASP A 153 5.75 11.93 -3.25
CA ASP A 153 5.25 10.62 -2.80
C ASP A 153 5.53 9.49 -3.79
N GLU A 154 5.49 9.75 -5.10
CA GLU A 154 5.88 8.75 -6.10
C GLU A 154 7.36 8.38 -6.05
N VAL A 155 8.21 9.33 -5.70
CA VAL A 155 9.66 9.10 -5.50
C VAL A 155 9.86 8.25 -4.25
N LYS A 156 9.24 8.65 -3.13
CA LYS A 156 9.26 7.88 -1.88
C LYS A 156 8.79 6.44 -2.11
N PHE A 157 7.66 6.25 -2.79
CA PHE A 157 7.14 4.92 -3.14
C PHE A 157 8.18 4.07 -3.88
N ASN A 158 8.85 4.64 -4.89
CA ASN A 158 9.86 3.92 -5.66
C ASN A 158 11.11 3.58 -4.81
N ILE A 159 11.50 4.47 -3.89
CA ILE A 159 12.56 4.21 -2.92
C ILE A 159 12.19 3.03 -2.03
N PHE A 160 11.00 3.05 -1.42
CA PHE A 160 10.47 1.97 -0.60
C PHE A 160 10.46 0.62 -1.35
N LYS A 161 9.93 0.63 -2.59
CA LYS A 161 9.82 -0.56 -3.43
C LYS A 161 11.19 -1.19 -3.74
N ARG A 162 12.23 -0.37 -3.91
CA ARG A 162 13.58 -0.83 -4.28
C ARG A 162 14.43 -1.22 -3.08
N ILE A 163 14.29 -0.55 -1.95
CA ILE A 163 15.08 -0.80 -0.75
C ILE A 163 14.58 -2.04 -0.02
N ASN A 164 13.27 -2.27 -0.01
CA ASN A 164 12.65 -3.38 0.72
C ASN A 164 12.87 -4.73 0.03
N THR A 165 14.14 -5.09 -0.19
CA THR A 165 14.55 -6.33 -0.89
C THR A 165 15.11 -7.39 0.05
N GLY A 166 15.33 -7.07 1.32
CA GLY A 166 16.09 -7.90 2.27
C GLY A 166 15.26 -8.75 3.25
N GLY A 167 13.96 -8.93 3.01
CA GLY A 167 13.06 -9.68 3.90
C GLY A 167 11.77 -10.10 3.21
N LEU A 168 10.65 -10.13 3.93
CA LEU A 168 9.32 -10.21 3.33
C LEU A 168 9.07 -8.92 2.54
N VAL A 169 9.25 -9.00 1.23
CA VAL A 169 9.02 -7.87 0.31
C VAL A 169 7.60 -7.35 0.47
N LEU A 170 7.42 -6.07 0.84
CA LEU A 170 6.11 -5.44 0.92
C LEU A 170 5.43 -5.41 -0.44
N THR A 171 4.13 -5.65 -0.47
CA THR A 171 3.33 -5.43 -1.67
C THR A 171 3.24 -3.94 -1.98
N PRO A 172 2.97 -3.55 -3.22
CA PRO A 172 2.75 -2.14 -3.56
C PRO A 172 1.66 -1.47 -2.70
N GLN A 173 0.63 -2.23 -2.29
CA GLN A 173 -0.43 -1.68 -1.44
C GLN A 173 -0.01 -1.51 0.02
N GLU A 174 0.80 -2.42 0.55
CA GLU A 174 1.39 -2.26 1.89
C GLU A 174 2.29 -1.01 1.94
N ILE A 175 3.06 -0.75 0.86
CA ILE A 175 3.89 0.46 0.74
C ILE A 175 2.99 1.71 0.68
N ARG A 176 1.95 1.73 -0.18
CA ARG A 176 1.00 2.85 -0.27
C ARG A 176 0.33 3.14 1.07
N HIS A 177 -0.08 2.10 1.77
CA HIS A 177 -0.69 2.23 3.10
C HIS A 177 0.30 2.82 4.10
N ALA A 178 1.55 2.37 4.11
CA ALA A 178 2.60 2.92 4.97
C ALA A 178 2.84 4.41 4.74
N MET A 179 2.91 4.83 3.48
CA MET A 179 3.16 6.23 3.10
C MET A 179 1.97 7.17 3.32
N ASN A 180 0.76 6.64 3.41
CA ASN A 180 -0.47 7.43 3.49
C ASN A 180 -1.25 7.17 4.77
N GLN A 181 -0.54 7.09 5.92
CA GLN A 181 -1.16 6.87 7.22
C GLN A 181 -2.19 7.95 7.59
N GLY A 182 -3.09 7.62 8.51
CA GLY A 182 -4.21 8.48 8.92
C GLY A 182 -5.34 8.47 7.89
N ILE A 183 -5.95 9.62 7.63
CA ILE A 183 -7.21 9.78 6.87
C ILE A 183 -7.25 8.92 5.59
N ALA A 184 -6.20 8.90 4.80
CA ALA A 184 -6.22 8.18 3.52
C ALA A 184 -6.17 6.65 3.70
N ALA A 185 -5.32 6.16 4.60
CA ALA A 185 -5.24 4.73 4.91
C ALA A 185 -6.52 4.22 5.57
N ASP A 186 -7.07 5.00 6.51
CA ASP A 186 -8.30 4.68 7.24
C ASP A 186 -9.51 4.69 6.31
N TYR A 187 -9.58 5.64 5.39
CA TYR A 187 -10.64 5.71 4.40
C TYR A 187 -10.64 4.50 3.47
N VAL A 188 -9.49 4.14 2.90
CA VAL A 188 -9.37 2.94 2.05
C VAL A 188 -9.71 1.67 2.85
N ALA A 189 -9.28 1.58 4.11
CA ALA A 189 -9.64 0.47 4.97
C ALA A 189 -11.15 0.40 5.22
N SER A 190 -11.81 1.55 5.49
CA SER A 190 -13.25 1.60 5.74
C SER A 190 -14.08 1.12 4.54
N LEU A 191 -13.68 1.47 3.32
CA LEU A 191 -14.33 0.98 2.10
C LEU A 191 -14.12 -0.53 1.91
N ALA A 192 -12.93 -1.05 2.20
CA ALA A 192 -12.64 -2.49 2.11
C ALA A 192 -13.42 -3.33 3.13
N GLU A 193 -13.79 -2.73 4.26
CA GLU A 193 -14.62 -3.38 5.29
C GLU A 193 -16.13 -3.35 5.00
N MET A 194 -16.61 -2.58 4.00
CA MET A 194 -18.03 -2.49 3.67
C MET A 194 -18.61 -3.85 3.28
N ASP A 195 -19.79 -4.16 3.82
CA ASP A 195 -20.51 -5.40 3.52
C ASP A 195 -20.86 -5.54 2.04
N SER A 196 -21.16 -4.43 1.37
CA SER A 196 -21.44 -4.40 -0.07
C SER A 196 -20.21 -4.84 -0.90
N PHE A 197 -19.02 -4.36 -0.56
CA PHE A 197 -17.77 -4.78 -1.20
C PHE A 197 -17.50 -6.27 -0.96
N LYS A 198 -17.61 -6.72 0.29
CA LYS A 198 -17.40 -8.13 0.66
C LYS A 198 -18.38 -9.05 -0.09
N ARG A 199 -19.66 -8.67 -0.16
CA ARG A 199 -20.68 -9.43 -0.90
C ARG A 199 -20.42 -9.40 -2.41
N ALA A 200 -20.20 -8.25 -3.01
CA ALA A 200 -19.92 -8.12 -4.45
C ALA A 200 -18.67 -8.89 -4.90
N THR A 201 -17.74 -9.11 -3.99
CA THR A 201 -16.54 -9.90 -4.22
C THR A 201 -16.65 -11.35 -3.68
N CYS A 202 -17.85 -11.79 -3.28
CA CYS A 202 -18.10 -13.12 -2.70
C CYS A 202 -17.21 -13.42 -1.48
N ASN A 203 -16.71 -12.42 -0.78
CA ASN A 203 -15.80 -12.52 0.37
C ASN A 203 -14.54 -13.38 0.10
N ILE A 204 -14.04 -13.39 -1.15
CA ILE A 204 -12.89 -14.22 -1.54
C ILE A 204 -11.60 -13.43 -1.67
N ILE A 205 -11.66 -12.09 -1.63
CA ILE A 205 -10.46 -11.27 -1.68
C ILE A 205 -9.76 -11.37 -0.33
N LYS A 206 -8.48 -11.70 -0.36
CA LYS A 206 -7.69 -11.87 0.85
C LYS A 206 -7.39 -10.52 1.48
N THR A 207 -7.65 -10.41 2.77
CA THR A 207 -7.24 -9.25 3.57
C THR A 207 -5.76 -9.28 3.89
N GLU A 208 -5.19 -10.49 3.79
CA GLU A 208 -3.78 -10.72 3.89
C GLU A 208 -3.04 -9.91 2.83
N ARG A 209 -1.94 -9.28 3.23
CA ARG A 209 -1.12 -8.45 2.36
C ARG A 209 -1.90 -7.30 1.69
N MET A 210 -3.03 -6.87 2.29
CA MET A 210 -3.88 -5.75 1.85
C MET A 210 -4.39 -5.88 0.40
N GLU A 211 -4.68 -7.10 -0.06
CA GLU A 211 -5.21 -7.28 -1.41
C GLU A 211 -6.59 -6.62 -1.58
N ASP A 212 -7.45 -6.70 -0.57
CA ASP A 212 -8.73 -6.01 -0.47
C ASP A 212 -8.58 -4.49 -0.65
N ARG A 213 -7.61 -3.90 0.05
CA ARG A 213 -7.29 -2.47 -0.04
C ARG A 213 -6.70 -2.08 -1.40
N ASP A 214 -5.99 -2.99 -2.09
CA ASP A 214 -5.50 -2.73 -3.45
C ASP A 214 -6.66 -2.60 -4.45
N PHE A 215 -7.71 -3.41 -4.31
CA PHE A 215 -8.94 -3.26 -5.11
C PHE A 215 -9.59 -1.89 -4.86
N VAL A 216 -9.81 -1.54 -3.62
CA VAL A 216 -10.43 -0.27 -3.24
C VAL A 216 -9.58 0.93 -3.67
N THR A 217 -8.26 0.85 -3.52
CA THR A 217 -7.34 1.92 -3.96
C THR A 217 -7.46 2.17 -5.47
N ARG A 218 -7.70 1.12 -6.29
CA ARG A 218 -7.95 1.30 -7.72
C ARG A 218 -9.23 2.08 -7.98
N TYR A 219 -10.33 1.76 -7.27
CA TYR A 219 -11.55 2.54 -7.35
C TYR A 219 -11.30 4.01 -7.01
N VAL A 220 -10.72 4.27 -5.84
CA VAL A 220 -10.45 5.63 -5.35
C VAL A 220 -9.58 6.42 -6.33
N ALA A 221 -8.51 5.81 -6.82
CA ALA A 221 -7.57 6.49 -7.71
C ALA A 221 -8.22 6.92 -9.04
N PHE A 222 -8.99 6.03 -9.66
CA PHE A 222 -9.67 6.33 -10.94
C PHE A 222 -11.00 7.06 -10.75
N TYR A 223 -11.54 7.13 -9.55
CA TYR A 223 -12.68 7.99 -9.23
C TYR A 223 -12.25 9.46 -9.10
N LEU A 224 -11.12 9.72 -8.40
CA LEU A 224 -10.57 11.04 -8.13
C LEU A 224 -9.69 11.61 -9.25
N GLN A 225 -9.26 10.78 -10.20
CA GLN A 225 -8.39 11.16 -11.31
C GLN A 225 -9.00 10.66 -12.62
N ASP A 226 -9.00 11.52 -13.65
CA ASP A 226 -9.50 11.11 -14.95
C ASP A 226 -8.52 10.08 -15.59
N TYR A 227 -9.07 9.00 -16.14
CA TYR A 227 -8.29 8.00 -16.85
C TYR A 227 -7.55 8.57 -18.07
N VAL A 228 -8.03 9.70 -18.63
CA VAL A 228 -7.39 10.40 -19.75
C VAL A 228 -6.02 10.97 -19.33
N GLU A 229 -5.90 11.37 -18.07
CA GLU A 229 -4.65 11.87 -17.47
C GLU A 229 -3.67 10.75 -17.10
N TYR A 230 -4.11 9.48 -17.23
CA TYR A 230 -3.28 8.35 -16.86
C TYR A 230 -1.97 8.32 -17.65
N GLN A 231 -0.87 8.27 -16.91
CA GLN A 231 0.47 7.97 -17.44
C GLN A 231 1.00 6.70 -16.76
N PRO A 232 1.66 5.80 -17.47
CA PRO A 232 2.40 4.71 -16.82
C PRO A 232 3.48 5.28 -15.88
N ASP A 233 3.71 4.73 -14.64
CA ASP A 233 3.22 3.40 -14.25
C ASP A 233 1.94 3.49 -13.40
N LEU A 234 1.26 2.36 -13.31
CA LEU A 234 0.02 2.24 -12.54
C LEU A 234 0.26 2.46 -11.04
N ASP A 235 1.36 2.00 -10.49
CA ASP A 235 1.67 2.15 -9.06
C ASP A 235 1.78 3.63 -8.67
N SER A 236 2.42 4.45 -9.50
CA SER A 236 2.51 5.90 -9.30
C SER A 236 1.13 6.58 -9.36
N PHE A 237 0.29 6.18 -10.32
CA PHE A 237 -1.07 6.71 -10.45
C PHE A 237 -1.94 6.36 -9.22
N LEU A 238 -1.88 5.11 -8.76
CA LEU A 238 -2.60 4.67 -7.56
C LEU A 238 -2.09 5.38 -6.30
N THR A 239 -0.79 5.60 -6.19
CA THR A 239 -0.19 6.31 -5.05
C THR A 239 -0.65 7.77 -5.00
N LYS A 240 -0.66 8.46 -6.14
CA LYS A 240 -1.21 9.81 -6.24
C LYS A 240 -2.70 9.88 -5.89
N GLY A 241 -3.49 8.91 -6.38
CA GLY A 241 -4.92 8.82 -6.09
C GLY A 241 -5.19 8.62 -4.60
N MET A 242 -4.42 7.77 -3.93
CA MET A 242 -4.55 7.57 -2.48
C MET A 242 -4.13 8.82 -1.71
N ALA A 243 -3.07 9.51 -2.11
CA ALA A 243 -2.63 10.75 -1.48
C ALA A 243 -3.67 11.89 -1.62
N LYS A 244 -4.40 11.96 -2.75
CA LYS A 244 -5.47 12.95 -2.98
C LYS A 244 -6.60 12.87 -1.95
N ILE A 245 -6.84 11.73 -1.30
CA ILE A 245 -7.86 11.59 -0.24
C ILE A 245 -7.63 12.62 0.88
N LYS A 246 -6.38 12.99 1.16
CA LYS A 246 -6.03 13.97 2.20
C LYS A 246 -6.57 15.38 1.89
N SER A 247 -6.78 15.71 0.61
CA SER A 247 -7.30 17.01 0.15
C SER A 247 -8.80 17.00 -0.15
N VAL A 248 -9.45 15.83 -0.07
CA VAL A 248 -10.90 15.69 -0.25
C VAL A 248 -11.61 16.02 1.07
N THR A 249 -12.68 16.79 1.03
CA THR A 249 -13.46 17.15 2.23
C THR A 249 -14.14 15.93 2.84
N GLN A 250 -14.65 16.06 4.05
CA GLN A 250 -15.39 14.96 4.68
C GLN A 250 -16.67 14.63 3.92
N GLU A 251 -17.39 15.65 3.47
CA GLU A 251 -18.62 15.52 2.71
C GLU A 251 -18.37 14.77 1.38
N GLU A 252 -17.35 15.15 0.65
CA GLU A 252 -16.95 14.49 -0.60
C GLU A 252 -16.52 13.03 -0.37
N ARG A 253 -15.85 12.72 0.76
CA ARG A 253 -15.51 11.34 1.11
C ARG A 253 -16.73 10.48 1.42
N GLU A 254 -17.73 11.04 2.13
CA GLU A 254 -18.98 10.31 2.38
C GLU A 254 -19.77 10.10 1.09
N GLU A 255 -19.88 11.10 0.21
CA GLU A 255 -20.49 10.94 -1.10
C GLU A 255 -19.77 9.85 -1.95
N MET A 256 -18.46 9.86 -1.97
CA MET A 256 -17.67 8.84 -2.68
C MET A 256 -17.89 7.43 -2.10
N LYS A 257 -18.09 7.31 -0.78
CA LYS A 257 -18.41 6.06 -0.09
C LYS A 257 -19.81 5.56 -0.45
N GLU A 258 -20.80 6.43 -0.47
CA GLU A 258 -22.17 6.10 -0.90
C GLU A 258 -22.20 5.68 -2.37
N ASN A 259 -21.46 6.37 -3.23
CA ASN A 259 -21.32 6.02 -4.63
C ASN A 259 -20.59 4.67 -4.83
N PHE A 260 -19.62 4.34 -3.96
CA PHE A 260 -18.98 3.02 -3.96
C PHE A 260 -19.96 1.93 -3.56
N ASP A 261 -20.75 2.15 -2.51
CA ASP A 261 -21.82 1.24 -2.06
C ASP A 261 -22.81 0.94 -3.18
N LYS A 262 -23.32 2.01 -3.83
CA LYS A 262 -24.19 1.91 -5.00
C LYS A 262 -23.56 1.10 -6.13
N ALA A 263 -22.28 1.32 -6.43
CA ALA A 263 -21.57 0.56 -7.47
C ALA A 263 -21.46 -0.93 -7.16
N MET A 264 -21.22 -1.28 -5.89
CA MET A 264 -21.18 -2.69 -5.44
C MET A 264 -22.57 -3.33 -5.56
N HIS A 265 -23.63 -2.65 -5.13
CA HIS A 265 -25.01 -3.12 -5.26
C HIS A 265 -25.43 -3.27 -6.72
N THR A 266 -25.11 -2.31 -7.57
CA THR A 266 -25.37 -2.38 -9.02
C THR A 266 -24.66 -3.58 -9.66
N SER A 267 -23.39 -3.79 -9.31
CA SER A 267 -22.60 -4.93 -9.80
C SER A 267 -23.23 -6.27 -9.39
N MET A 268 -23.64 -6.40 -8.14
CA MET A 268 -24.32 -7.61 -7.65
C MET A 268 -25.66 -7.85 -8.34
N SER A 269 -26.45 -6.81 -8.51
CA SER A 269 -27.77 -6.90 -9.15
C SER A 269 -27.70 -7.30 -10.61
N ILE A 270 -26.65 -6.88 -11.30
CA ILE A 270 -26.40 -7.23 -12.70
C ILE A 270 -25.79 -8.64 -12.80
N PHE A 271 -24.71 -8.90 -12.09
CA PHE A 271 -23.86 -10.08 -12.34
C PHE A 271 -23.99 -11.19 -11.28
N GLY A 272 -24.60 -10.91 -10.14
CA GLY A 272 -24.60 -11.84 -9.01
C GLY A 272 -23.17 -12.16 -8.57
N ASP A 273 -22.91 -13.43 -8.33
CA ASP A 273 -21.59 -13.94 -7.92
C ASP A 273 -20.50 -13.83 -9.00
N ASP A 274 -20.84 -13.46 -10.24
CA ASP A 274 -19.91 -13.24 -11.34
C ASP A 274 -19.44 -11.79 -11.46
N ALA A 275 -19.79 -10.93 -10.52
CA ALA A 275 -19.34 -9.56 -10.49
C ALA A 275 -17.80 -9.47 -10.65
N PHE A 276 -17.38 -8.57 -11.51
CA PHE A 276 -15.96 -8.28 -11.82
C PHE A 276 -15.15 -9.46 -12.40
N ARG A 277 -15.84 -10.48 -12.96
CA ARG A 277 -15.18 -11.66 -13.52
C ARG A 277 -15.26 -11.66 -15.05
N LYS A 278 -14.21 -12.18 -15.66
CA LYS A 278 -14.19 -12.38 -17.11
C LYS A 278 -15.11 -13.54 -17.48
N ARG A 279 -16.12 -13.28 -18.33
CA ARG A 279 -16.99 -14.28 -18.96
C ARG A 279 -16.91 -14.10 -20.46
N GLN A 280 -16.57 -15.15 -21.19
CA GLN A 280 -16.56 -15.20 -22.66
C GLN A 280 -17.76 -15.97 -23.19
N ASN A 281 -18.22 -16.95 -22.43
CA ASN A 281 -19.41 -17.75 -22.72
C ASN A 281 -20.27 -17.90 -21.47
N PRO A 282 -21.58 -18.08 -21.59
CA PRO A 282 -22.49 -18.30 -20.45
C PRO A 282 -22.12 -19.53 -19.60
N THR A 283 -21.54 -20.54 -20.22
CA THR A 283 -21.16 -21.83 -19.61
C THR A 283 -19.74 -21.85 -19.01
N ASP A 284 -19.00 -20.75 -19.13
CA ASP A 284 -17.64 -20.69 -18.57
C ASP A 284 -17.64 -21.01 -17.07
N ARG A 285 -16.61 -21.72 -16.62
CA ARG A 285 -16.35 -21.84 -15.17
C ARG A 285 -16.07 -20.46 -14.59
N ARG A 286 -16.49 -20.26 -13.33
CA ARG A 286 -16.25 -19.01 -12.61
C ARG A 286 -14.74 -18.71 -12.55
N LYS A 287 -14.33 -17.58 -13.12
CA LYS A 287 -12.93 -17.10 -13.11
C LYS A 287 -12.66 -16.24 -11.86
N PRO A 288 -11.40 -16.04 -11.48
CA PRO A 288 -11.05 -15.10 -10.42
C PRO A 288 -11.57 -13.69 -10.71
N ILE A 289 -11.76 -12.89 -9.67
CA ILE A 289 -12.09 -11.47 -9.80
C ILE A 289 -10.92 -10.77 -10.52
N ASN A 290 -11.26 -9.95 -11.49
CA ASN A 290 -10.30 -9.24 -12.32
C ASN A 290 -10.18 -7.78 -11.86
N LYS A 291 -8.97 -7.37 -11.46
CA LYS A 291 -8.71 -6.02 -10.92
C LYS A 291 -9.04 -4.91 -11.91
N ALA A 292 -8.80 -5.11 -13.20
CA ALA A 292 -9.09 -4.09 -14.22
C ALA A 292 -10.59 -3.96 -14.51
N LEU A 293 -11.35 -5.07 -14.47
CA LEU A 293 -12.81 -5.01 -14.55
C LEU A 293 -13.42 -4.39 -13.30
N PHE A 294 -12.92 -4.74 -12.11
CA PHE A 294 -13.35 -4.12 -10.87
C PHE A 294 -13.16 -2.60 -10.93
N GLU A 295 -11.96 -2.16 -11.32
CA GLU A 295 -11.60 -0.76 -11.42
C GLU A 295 -12.58 0.00 -12.33
N VAL A 296 -12.74 -0.41 -13.57
CA VAL A 296 -13.54 0.34 -14.54
C VAL A 296 -15.04 0.26 -14.27
N LEU A 297 -15.56 -0.90 -13.85
CA LEU A 297 -16.99 -1.06 -13.56
C LEU A 297 -17.39 -0.34 -12.28
N SER A 298 -16.60 -0.43 -11.21
CA SER A 298 -16.90 0.27 -9.97
C SER A 298 -16.93 1.79 -10.16
N VAL A 299 -15.98 2.34 -10.94
CA VAL A 299 -15.92 3.78 -11.20
C VAL A 299 -17.13 4.24 -12.04
N TYR A 300 -17.48 3.53 -13.11
CA TYR A 300 -18.63 3.95 -13.91
C TYR A 300 -19.95 3.76 -13.19
N PHE A 301 -20.16 2.65 -12.49
CA PHE A 301 -21.39 2.43 -11.74
C PHE A 301 -21.55 3.43 -10.59
N ALA A 302 -20.45 3.85 -9.95
CA ALA A 302 -20.48 4.92 -8.96
C ALA A 302 -20.95 6.26 -9.53
N LYS A 303 -20.60 6.55 -10.79
CA LYS A 303 -20.95 7.81 -11.47
C LYS A 303 -22.35 7.82 -12.10
N LEU A 304 -23.05 6.68 -12.15
CA LEU A 304 -24.44 6.63 -12.62
C LEU A 304 -25.37 7.31 -11.63
N SER A 305 -26.39 8.01 -12.14
CA SER A 305 -27.52 8.40 -11.30
C SER A 305 -28.31 7.17 -10.85
N GLU A 306 -29.14 7.32 -9.81
CA GLU A 306 -29.99 6.23 -9.34
C GLU A 306 -30.91 5.70 -10.46
N VAL A 307 -31.50 6.59 -11.25
CA VAL A 307 -32.35 6.24 -12.40
C VAL A 307 -31.58 5.42 -13.44
N GLN A 308 -30.36 5.84 -13.77
CA GLN A 308 -29.51 5.10 -14.70
C GLN A 308 -29.09 3.73 -14.17
N SER A 309 -28.78 3.63 -12.87
CA SER A 309 -28.45 2.36 -12.22
C SER A 309 -29.61 1.38 -12.29
N GLN A 310 -30.83 1.81 -11.95
CA GLN A 310 -32.03 0.99 -12.02
C GLN A 310 -32.38 0.58 -13.46
N LEU A 311 -32.22 1.48 -14.43
CA LEU A 311 -32.42 1.18 -15.84
C LEU A 311 -31.40 0.14 -16.33
N LEU A 312 -30.12 0.28 -15.96
CA LEU A 312 -29.09 -0.67 -16.34
C LEU A 312 -29.35 -2.06 -15.71
N ILE A 313 -29.79 -2.11 -14.46
CA ILE A 313 -30.20 -3.34 -13.77
C ILE A 313 -31.40 -4.00 -14.47
N SER A 314 -32.39 -3.23 -14.90
CA SER A 314 -33.55 -3.76 -15.65
C SER A 314 -33.15 -4.39 -16.97
N LYS A 315 -32.09 -3.88 -17.60
CA LYS A 315 -31.51 -4.35 -18.88
C LYS A 315 -30.27 -5.25 -18.68
N LYS A 316 -30.12 -5.85 -17.52
CA LYS A 316 -28.89 -6.61 -17.12
C LYS A 316 -28.48 -7.68 -18.11
N ASP A 317 -29.41 -8.38 -18.75
CA ASP A 317 -29.06 -9.46 -19.68
C ASP A 317 -28.48 -8.89 -21.00
N LEU A 318 -28.99 -7.76 -21.47
CA LEU A 318 -28.41 -7.04 -22.61
C LEU A 318 -26.98 -6.57 -22.27
N PHE A 319 -26.79 -5.97 -21.11
CA PHE A 319 -25.47 -5.50 -20.67
C PHE A 319 -24.47 -6.65 -20.51
N LYS A 320 -24.89 -7.77 -19.90
CA LYS A 320 -24.06 -8.99 -19.79
C LYS A 320 -23.62 -9.52 -21.15
N ASN A 321 -24.53 -9.58 -22.11
CA ASN A 321 -24.21 -10.04 -23.46
C ASN A 321 -23.20 -9.11 -24.16
N LYS A 322 -23.37 -7.80 -24.03
CA LYS A 322 -22.40 -6.83 -24.55
C LYS A 322 -21.02 -6.98 -23.90
N LEU A 323 -20.97 -7.16 -22.56
CA LEU A 323 -19.70 -7.37 -21.85
C LEU A 323 -19.04 -8.72 -22.23
N MET A 324 -19.81 -9.78 -22.42
CA MET A 324 -19.28 -11.04 -22.94
C MET A 324 -18.71 -10.89 -24.34
N SER A 325 -19.38 -10.13 -25.20
CA SER A 325 -18.84 -9.81 -26.53
C SER A 325 -17.52 -9.05 -26.46
N LEU A 326 -17.42 -8.05 -25.57
CA LEU A 326 -16.16 -7.36 -25.32
C LEU A 326 -15.06 -8.29 -24.79
N ASN A 327 -15.38 -9.20 -23.90
CA ASN A 327 -14.42 -10.17 -23.38
C ASN A 327 -13.91 -11.16 -24.46
N ASN A 328 -14.57 -11.23 -25.62
CA ASN A 328 -14.14 -11.98 -26.79
C ASN A 328 -13.35 -11.12 -27.80
N ASP A 329 -13.32 -9.79 -27.64
CA ASP A 329 -12.41 -8.93 -28.42
C ASP A 329 -10.97 -9.09 -27.90
N PRO A 330 -10.01 -9.51 -28.76
CA PRO A 330 -8.64 -9.76 -28.31
C PRO A 330 -7.94 -8.53 -27.72
N LYS A 331 -8.25 -7.32 -28.21
CA LYS A 331 -7.65 -6.08 -27.72
C LYS A 331 -8.19 -5.70 -26.35
N PHE A 332 -9.51 -5.85 -26.14
CA PHE A 332 -10.11 -5.63 -24.84
C PHE A 332 -9.65 -6.68 -23.83
N LEU A 333 -9.62 -7.95 -24.23
CA LEU A 333 -9.14 -9.04 -23.37
C LEU A 333 -7.68 -8.82 -22.94
N TYR A 334 -6.82 -8.35 -23.84
CA TYR A 334 -5.44 -7.96 -23.51
C TYR A 334 -5.41 -6.83 -22.48
N ALA A 335 -6.23 -5.79 -22.69
CA ALA A 335 -6.30 -4.61 -21.82
C ALA A 335 -6.73 -4.92 -20.39
N ILE A 336 -7.47 -6.01 -20.16
CA ILE A 336 -7.91 -6.45 -18.81
C ILE A 336 -7.14 -7.66 -18.28
N SER A 337 -6.16 -8.21 -19.01
CA SER A 337 -5.47 -9.45 -18.62
C SER A 337 -3.96 -9.31 -18.50
N SER A 338 -3.28 -8.78 -19.52
CA SER A 338 -1.82 -8.87 -19.64
C SER A 338 -1.12 -7.51 -19.66
N GLY A 339 -1.72 -6.52 -20.27
CA GLY A 339 -1.16 -5.17 -20.41
C GLY A 339 -1.89 -4.12 -19.59
N THR A 340 -2.42 -4.48 -18.42
CA THR A 340 -3.39 -3.66 -17.67
C THR A 340 -2.89 -2.27 -17.25
N GLY A 341 -1.57 -2.08 -17.12
CA GLY A 341 -0.93 -0.81 -16.77
C GLY A 341 -0.43 0.01 -17.97
N GLN A 342 -0.64 -0.42 -19.21
CA GLN A 342 -0.31 0.38 -20.39
C GLN A 342 -1.37 1.45 -20.61
N LYS A 343 -0.98 2.62 -21.13
CA LYS A 343 -1.88 3.75 -21.36
C LYS A 343 -3.03 3.37 -22.32
N GLU A 344 -2.68 2.70 -23.40
CA GLU A 344 -3.63 2.22 -24.41
C GLU A 344 -4.65 1.24 -23.80
N SER A 345 -4.20 0.38 -22.89
CA SER A 345 -5.07 -0.58 -22.23
C SER A 345 -6.03 0.09 -21.24
N VAL A 346 -5.55 1.08 -20.48
CA VAL A 346 -6.41 1.90 -19.63
C VAL A 346 -7.46 2.61 -20.46
N ASN A 347 -7.06 3.36 -21.48
CA ASN A 347 -7.98 4.06 -22.38
C ASN A 347 -8.99 3.10 -23.00
N ARG A 348 -8.53 1.96 -23.50
CA ARG A 348 -9.39 0.97 -24.16
C ARG A 348 -10.51 0.48 -23.24
N ARG A 349 -10.17 0.02 -22.02
CA ARG A 349 -11.20 -0.52 -21.12
C ARG A 349 -12.20 0.54 -20.68
N TYR A 350 -11.74 1.79 -20.46
CA TYR A 350 -12.65 2.87 -20.07
C TYR A 350 -13.58 3.27 -21.23
N ILE A 351 -13.06 3.44 -22.43
CA ILE A 351 -13.86 3.79 -23.64
C ILE A 351 -14.89 2.68 -23.94
N ASP A 352 -14.44 1.42 -23.98
CA ASP A 352 -15.32 0.32 -24.38
C ASP A 352 -16.41 0.03 -23.34
N ILE A 353 -16.08 0.08 -22.04
CA ILE A 353 -17.10 -0.10 -20.98
C ILE A 353 -18.09 1.05 -20.98
N LYS A 354 -17.62 2.31 -21.11
CA LYS A 354 -18.53 3.45 -21.25
C LYS A 354 -19.48 3.27 -22.43
N ARG A 355 -18.96 2.92 -23.59
CA ARG A 355 -19.78 2.70 -24.80
C ARG A 355 -20.88 1.67 -24.56
N ILE A 356 -20.59 0.49 -23.98
CA ILE A 356 -21.62 -0.52 -23.78
C ILE A 356 -22.62 -0.15 -22.69
N ILE A 357 -22.24 0.70 -21.70
CA ILE A 357 -23.17 1.27 -20.72
C ILE A 357 -24.12 2.23 -21.45
N ASP A 358 -23.60 3.21 -22.19
CA ASP A 358 -24.40 4.21 -22.92
C ASP A 358 -25.36 3.50 -23.88
N GLU A 359 -24.88 2.62 -24.72
CA GLU A 359 -25.70 1.82 -25.64
C GLU A 359 -26.78 0.97 -24.95
N THR A 360 -26.56 0.54 -23.72
CA THR A 360 -27.55 -0.24 -22.97
C THR A 360 -28.61 0.69 -22.36
N LEU A 361 -28.22 1.87 -21.91
CA LEU A 361 -29.15 2.85 -21.36
C LEU A 361 -30.07 3.42 -22.44
N GLU A 362 -29.56 3.64 -23.67
CA GLU A 362 -30.31 4.18 -24.80
C GLU A 362 -31.24 3.17 -25.48
N SER A 363 -31.02 1.87 -25.31
CA SER A 363 -31.82 0.79 -25.92
C SER A 363 -33.18 0.67 -25.30
#